data_a2525208e157079a9ee2caa32ba29c2a
#
_entry.id   a2525208e157079a9ee2caa32ba29c2a
#
_cell.length_a   1.000
_cell.length_b   1.000
_cell.length_c   1.000
_cell.angle_alpha   90.00
_cell.angle_beta   90.00
_cell.angle_gamma   90.00
#
_symmetry.space_group_name_H-M   'P 1'
#
loop_
_entity.id
_entity.type
_entity.pdbx_description
1 polymer ?
#
loop_
_entity_poly.entity_id
_entity_poly.type
_entity_poly.pdbx_seq_one_letter_code
_entity_poly.pdbx_strand_id
1 'polypeptide(L)'
;MNESRLVIRMLVLGIVVALVMPTVAAHGANTFSFIMRNESVQPNSAQVLQNDTLIFYNTADYNRRVLLDSDGDGVEEFDCISGPYDSLNTSDECYLWLDPVNWSAGNYEIRIISNGTLWNTISINVQLDNHTEVGPPDGFVFEPDPRETQKEGVERFFLSAAILLGGAAALLRISRNKSGGEVE
;
A
#
# COMPACT_ATOMS: atom_id res chain seq x y z
N MET A 1 43.44 -4.95 -18.95
CA MET A 1 43.44 -5.28 -17.49
C MET A 1 42.65 -4.29 -16.60
N ASN A 2 42.12 -3.20 -17.14
CA ASN A 2 41.37 -2.18 -16.38
C ASN A 2 39.85 -2.40 -16.36
N GLU A 3 39.27 -3.07 -17.35
CA GLU A 3 37.81 -3.23 -17.45
C GLU A 3 37.23 -4.16 -16.39
N SER A 4 37.90 -5.28 -16.10
CA SER A 4 37.42 -6.21 -15.04
C SER A 4 37.39 -5.59 -13.64
N ARG A 5 38.34 -4.69 -13.36
CA ARG A 5 38.37 -3.96 -12.09
C ARG A 5 37.25 -2.91 -11.97
N LEU A 6 36.86 -2.33 -13.11
CA LEU A 6 35.73 -1.39 -13.16
C LEU A 6 34.40 -2.12 -12.91
N VAL A 7 34.22 -3.25 -13.57
CA VAL A 7 33.01 -4.10 -13.41
C VAL A 7 32.87 -4.56 -11.96
N ILE A 8 33.93 -5.04 -11.34
CA ILE A 8 33.90 -5.47 -9.93
C ILE A 8 33.54 -4.31 -8.99
N ARG A 9 34.06 -3.11 -9.22
CA ARG A 9 33.75 -1.93 -8.40
C ARG A 9 32.30 -1.50 -8.54
N MET A 10 31.75 -1.53 -9.75
CA MET A 10 30.35 -1.22 -10.00
C MET A 10 29.41 -2.26 -9.36
N LEU A 11 29.79 -3.54 -9.38
CA LEU A 11 29.04 -4.62 -8.74
C LEU A 11 29.04 -4.48 -7.21
N VAL A 12 30.18 -4.18 -6.60
CA VAL A 12 30.29 -3.93 -5.16
C VAL A 12 29.47 -2.70 -4.75
N LEU A 13 29.51 -1.62 -5.53
CA LEU A 13 28.73 -0.42 -5.26
C LEU A 13 27.22 -0.71 -5.35
N GLY A 14 26.80 -1.48 -6.34
CA GLY A 14 25.40 -1.90 -6.49
C GLY A 14 24.90 -2.74 -5.30
N ILE A 15 25.72 -3.68 -4.80
CA ILE A 15 25.40 -4.49 -3.62
C ILE A 15 25.29 -3.62 -2.37
N VAL A 16 26.21 -2.69 -2.17
CA VAL A 16 26.19 -1.77 -1.01
C VAL A 16 24.93 -0.90 -1.05
N VAL A 17 24.55 -0.35 -2.21
CA VAL A 17 23.33 0.45 -2.36
C VAL A 17 22.09 -0.40 -2.07
N ALA A 18 22.03 -1.64 -2.55
CA ALA A 18 20.90 -2.54 -2.31
C ALA A 18 20.76 -2.91 -0.82
N LEU A 19 21.87 -3.05 -0.09
CA LEU A 19 21.86 -3.35 1.35
C LEU A 19 21.47 -2.16 2.23
N VAL A 20 21.59 -0.93 1.73
CA VAL A 20 21.25 0.29 2.48
C VAL A 20 19.83 0.77 2.19
N MET A 21 19.13 0.17 1.21
CA MET A 21 17.73 0.52 0.96
C MET A 21 16.86 0.07 2.15
N PRO A 22 16.15 1.01 2.81
CA PRO A 22 15.23 0.64 3.87
C PRO A 22 14.14 -0.25 3.27
N THR A 23 13.85 -1.38 3.92
CA THR A 23 12.65 -2.16 3.62
C THR A 23 11.45 -1.35 4.09
N VAL A 24 10.79 -0.65 3.17
CA VAL A 24 9.52 0.02 3.47
C VAL A 24 8.46 -1.08 3.53
N ALA A 25 8.07 -1.47 4.74
CA ALA A 25 6.85 -2.22 4.93
C ALA A 25 5.69 -1.24 4.75
N ALA A 26 5.08 -1.22 3.57
CA ALA A 26 3.84 -0.51 3.35
C ALA A 26 2.71 -1.33 3.98
N HIS A 27 2.36 -1.01 5.22
CA HIS A 27 1.08 -1.40 5.80
C HIS A 27 0.06 -0.37 5.32
N GLY A 28 -0.51 -0.61 4.13
CA GLY A 28 -1.62 0.18 3.60
C GLY A 28 -2.93 -0.56 3.78
N ALA A 29 -4.03 0.17 3.85
CA ALA A 29 -5.37 -0.38 3.66
C ALA A 29 -5.40 -1.23 2.39
N ASN A 30 -5.90 -2.46 2.50
CA ASN A 30 -5.99 -3.35 1.36
C ASN A 30 -7.23 -2.99 0.53
N THR A 31 -7.18 -3.37 -0.74
CA THR A 31 -8.33 -3.26 -1.63
C THR A 31 -8.84 -4.66 -1.94
N PHE A 32 -10.14 -4.88 -1.75
CA PHE A 32 -10.80 -6.13 -2.05
C PHE A 32 -11.84 -5.94 -3.15
N SER A 33 -11.80 -6.74 -4.19
CA SER A 33 -12.62 -6.54 -5.39
C SER A 33 -13.69 -7.61 -5.57
N PHE A 34 -14.90 -7.17 -5.86
CA PHE A 34 -16.03 -8.01 -6.26
C PHE A 34 -16.38 -7.74 -7.72
N ILE A 35 -16.40 -8.77 -8.55
CA ILE A 35 -16.73 -8.66 -9.98
C ILE A 35 -18.15 -9.11 -10.20
N MET A 36 -19.04 -8.20 -10.56
CA MET A 36 -20.43 -8.44 -10.86
C MET A 36 -20.61 -8.72 -12.36
N ARG A 37 -20.70 -10.00 -12.72
CA ARG A 37 -20.95 -10.45 -14.10
C ARG A 37 -22.44 -10.55 -14.37
N ASN A 38 -22.83 -10.89 -15.62
CA ASN A 38 -24.24 -11.00 -15.98
C ASN A 38 -25.04 -11.95 -15.06
N GLU A 39 -24.47 -13.10 -14.70
CA GLU A 39 -25.18 -14.15 -13.97
C GLU A 39 -24.62 -14.42 -12.56
N SER A 40 -23.48 -13.83 -12.20
CA SER A 40 -22.82 -14.14 -10.94
C SER A 40 -22.00 -12.96 -10.41
N VAL A 41 -21.79 -12.96 -9.10
CA VAL A 41 -20.80 -12.12 -8.46
C VAL A 41 -19.64 -12.98 -7.94
N GLN A 42 -18.42 -12.51 -8.08
CA GLN A 42 -17.23 -13.23 -7.66
C GLN A 42 -16.22 -12.29 -6.96
N PRO A 43 -15.77 -12.68 -5.76
CA PRO A 43 -16.33 -13.74 -4.93
C PRO A 43 -17.74 -13.40 -4.42
N ASN A 44 -18.49 -14.36 -3.92
CA ASN A 44 -19.79 -14.14 -3.27
C ASN A 44 -19.70 -14.01 -1.76
N SER A 45 -18.50 -14.17 -1.21
CA SER A 45 -18.19 -13.94 0.19
C SER A 45 -16.74 -13.55 0.36
N ALA A 46 -16.44 -12.75 1.39
CA ALA A 46 -15.08 -12.33 1.71
C ALA A 46 -14.89 -12.14 3.21
N GLN A 47 -13.64 -12.28 3.63
CA GLN A 47 -13.16 -11.85 4.93
C GLN A 47 -12.24 -10.66 4.70
N VAL A 48 -12.53 -9.54 5.35
CA VAL A 48 -11.88 -8.26 5.14
C VAL A 48 -11.56 -7.62 6.49
N LEU A 49 -10.67 -6.65 6.52
CA LEU A 49 -10.34 -5.92 7.73
C LEU A 49 -11.02 -4.54 7.72
N GLN A 50 -11.18 -3.96 8.89
CA GLN A 50 -11.43 -2.52 8.97
C GLN A 50 -10.29 -1.78 8.28
N ASN A 51 -10.55 -0.59 7.76
CA ASN A 51 -9.67 0.18 6.86
C ASN A 51 -9.53 -0.37 5.43
N ASP A 52 -9.98 -1.58 5.13
CA ASP A 52 -9.99 -2.05 3.73
C ASP A 52 -10.99 -1.25 2.89
N THR A 53 -10.72 -1.19 1.59
CA THR A 53 -11.64 -0.63 0.59
C THR A 53 -12.20 -1.75 -0.26
N LEU A 54 -13.52 -1.84 -0.30
CA LEU A 54 -14.23 -2.77 -1.18
C LEU A 54 -14.55 -2.07 -2.50
N ILE A 55 -14.25 -2.75 -3.62
CA ILE A 55 -14.60 -2.26 -4.95
C ILE A 55 -15.54 -3.25 -5.62
N PHE A 56 -16.64 -2.74 -6.15
CA PHE A 56 -17.63 -3.54 -6.87
C PHE A 56 -17.59 -3.14 -8.35
N TYR A 57 -17.02 -4.01 -9.19
CA TYR A 57 -16.91 -3.82 -10.63
C TYR A 57 -18.13 -4.40 -11.33
N ASN A 58 -18.88 -3.58 -12.05
CA ASN A 58 -19.96 -4.04 -12.89
C ASN A 58 -19.44 -4.33 -14.31
N THR A 59 -19.46 -5.58 -14.71
CA THR A 59 -19.05 -6.01 -16.07
C THR A 59 -20.24 -6.29 -16.99
N ALA A 60 -21.47 -5.95 -16.54
CA ALA A 60 -22.67 -6.07 -17.33
C ALA A 60 -22.92 -4.78 -18.15
N ASP A 61 -23.78 -4.85 -19.12
CA ASP A 61 -24.18 -3.72 -19.98
C ASP A 61 -25.37 -2.91 -19.45
N TYR A 62 -25.68 -3.08 -18.14
CA TYR A 62 -26.77 -2.37 -17.45
C TYR A 62 -26.36 -2.00 -16.03
N ASN A 63 -27.11 -1.04 -15.46
CA ASN A 63 -26.85 -0.55 -14.11
C ASN A 63 -27.11 -1.59 -13.03
N ARG A 64 -26.28 -1.54 -11.98
CA ARG A 64 -26.52 -2.25 -10.72
C ARG A 64 -26.43 -1.29 -9.55
N ARG A 65 -27.23 -1.54 -8.54
CA ARG A 65 -27.19 -0.77 -7.30
C ARG A 65 -26.70 -1.66 -6.17
N VAL A 66 -25.68 -1.22 -5.49
CA VAL A 66 -25.05 -1.93 -4.36
C VAL A 66 -25.52 -1.25 -3.10
N LEU A 67 -26.13 -2.01 -2.20
CA LEU A 67 -26.75 -1.53 -0.97
C LEU A 67 -26.20 -2.28 0.23
N LEU A 68 -26.02 -1.56 1.34
CA LEU A 68 -25.67 -2.16 2.62
C LEU A 68 -26.38 -1.40 3.74
N ASP A 69 -27.19 -2.13 4.49
CA ASP A 69 -27.83 -1.75 5.73
C ASP A 69 -27.06 -2.45 6.85
N SER A 70 -26.30 -1.69 7.64
CA SER A 70 -25.30 -2.22 8.57
C SER A 70 -25.90 -2.60 9.92
N ASP A 71 -27.02 -1.97 10.32
CA ASP A 71 -27.66 -2.18 11.62
C ASP A 71 -29.05 -2.83 11.52
N GLY A 72 -29.56 -3.02 10.30
CA GLY A 72 -30.83 -3.69 10.04
C GLY A 72 -32.07 -2.81 10.32
N ASP A 73 -31.91 -1.50 10.34
CA ASP A 73 -33.00 -0.54 10.59
C ASP A 73 -33.83 -0.24 9.32
N GLY A 74 -33.36 -0.73 8.17
CA GLY A 74 -34.01 -0.53 6.87
C GLY A 74 -33.56 0.73 6.14
N VAL A 75 -32.61 1.48 6.68
CA VAL A 75 -31.92 2.58 6.03
C VAL A 75 -30.57 2.09 5.54
N GLU A 76 -30.21 2.43 4.31
CA GLU A 76 -28.94 2.01 3.72
C GLU A 76 -27.83 3.00 4.12
N GLU A 77 -26.81 2.55 4.87
CA GLU A 77 -25.61 3.36 5.14
C GLU A 77 -24.69 3.45 3.91
N PHE A 78 -24.85 2.50 3.00
CA PHE A 78 -24.16 2.54 1.72
C PHE A 78 -25.14 2.28 0.59
N ASP A 79 -25.14 3.19 -0.38
CA ASP A 79 -25.97 3.14 -1.57
C ASP A 79 -25.17 3.69 -2.76
N CYS A 80 -24.85 2.82 -3.69
CA CYS A 80 -24.08 3.19 -4.88
C CYS A 80 -24.65 2.55 -6.13
N ILE A 81 -24.69 3.32 -7.22
CA ILE A 81 -25.10 2.83 -8.54
C ILE A 81 -23.85 2.69 -9.40
N SER A 82 -23.52 1.45 -9.77
CA SER A 82 -22.52 1.17 -10.80
C SER A 82 -23.19 1.13 -12.17
N GLY A 83 -22.69 1.92 -13.10
CA GLY A 83 -23.15 1.99 -14.49
C GLY A 83 -22.86 0.72 -15.29
N PRO A 84 -23.25 0.69 -16.56
CA PRO A 84 -22.81 -0.34 -17.49
C PRO A 84 -21.28 -0.32 -17.61
N TYR A 85 -20.70 -1.49 -17.91
CA TYR A 85 -19.27 -1.60 -18.16
C TYR A 85 -18.76 -0.55 -19.14
N ASP A 86 -17.75 0.19 -18.72
CA ASP A 86 -17.05 1.19 -19.54
C ASP A 86 -15.54 1.09 -19.33
N SER A 87 -14.81 0.71 -20.37
CA SER A 87 -13.36 0.57 -20.32
C SER A 87 -12.59 1.89 -20.22
N LEU A 88 -13.27 3.02 -20.36
CA LEU A 88 -12.67 4.37 -20.39
C LEU A 88 -12.91 5.17 -19.12
N ASN A 89 -13.91 4.79 -18.33
CA ASN A 89 -14.34 5.50 -17.13
C ASN A 89 -14.48 4.51 -15.96
N THR A 90 -14.61 5.03 -14.76
CA THR A 90 -14.88 4.29 -13.53
C THR A 90 -16.35 4.37 -13.10
N SER A 91 -17.24 4.71 -14.03
CA SER A 91 -18.69 4.81 -13.76
C SER A 91 -19.34 3.46 -13.48
N ASP A 92 -18.67 2.36 -13.85
CA ASP A 92 -19.04 0.98 -13.61
C ASP A 92 -18.52 0.42 -12.27
N GLU A 93 -17.98 1.29 -11.42
CA GLU A 93 -17.37 0.91 -10.15
C GLU A 93 -18.10 1.56 -8.97
N CYS A 94 -18.20 0.83 -7.86
CA CYS A 94 -18.60 1.34 -6.56
C CYS A 94 -17.49 1.11 -5.54
N TYR A 95 -17.23 2.10 -4.69
CA TYR A 95 -16.19 2.06 -3.67
C TYR A 95 -16.81 2.19 -2.28
N LEU A 96 -16.54 1.24 -1.41
CA LEU A 96 -16.91 1.28 0.00
C LEU A 96 -15.65 1.18 0.86
N TRP A 97 -15.29 2.24 1.55
CA TRP A 97 -14.25 2.21 2.57
C TRP A 97 -14.83 1.77 3.92
N LEU A 98 -14.26 0.75 4.50
CA LEU A 98 -14.66 0.21 5.81
C LEU A 98 -14.03 1.04 6.94
N ASP A 99 -14.48 2.28 7.07
CA ASP A 99 -14.05 3.19 8.14
C ASP A 99 -14.33 2.55 9.53
N PRO A 100 -13.32 2.38 10.40
CA PRO A 100 -13.48 1.77 11.72
C PRO A 100 -14.47 2.49 12.64
N VAL A 101 -14.76 3.78 12.38
CA VAL A 101 -15.73 4.56 13.17
C VAL A 101 -17.17 4.15 12.82
N ASN A 102 -17.44 3.86 11.54
CA ASN A 102 -18.77 3.57 11.02
C ASN A 102 -19.03 2.07 10.85
N TRP A 103 -17.97 1.27 10.62
CA TRP A 103 -18.07 -0.16 10.34
C TRP A 103 -17.40 -0.98 11.43
N SER A 104 -18.17 -1.50 12.36
CA SER A 104 -17.66 -2.38 13.41
C SER A 104 -17.30 -3.76 12.85
N ALA A 105 -16.48 -4.53 13.59
CA ALA A 105 -16.26 -5.92 13.24
C ALA A 105 -17.55 -6.72 13.34
N GLY A 106 -17.84 -7.54 12.32
CA GLY A 106 -19.09 -8.28 12.25
C GLY A 106 -19.34 -8.89 10.89
N ASN A 107 -20.52 -9.52 10.75
CA ASN A 107 -20.97 -10.07 9.48
C ASN A 107 -21.99 -9.11 8.86
N TYR A 108 -21.82 -8.82 7.60
CA TYR A 108 -22.69 -7.94 6.84
C TYR A 108 -23.12 -8.60 5.53
N GLU A 109 -24.31 -8.21 5.06
CA GLU A 109 -24.86 -8.66 3.77
C GLU A 109 -25.03 -7.48 2.84
N ILE A 110 -24.23 -7.48 1.77
CA ILE A 110 -24.29 -6.48 0.70
C ILE A 110 -25.30 -6.96 -0.33
N ARG A 111 -26.34 -6.18 -0.54
CA ARG A 111 -27.42 -6.48 -1.49
C ARG A 111 -27.14 -5.84 -2.85
N ILE A 112 -27.26 -6.61 -3.90
CA ILE A 112 -27.08 -6.11 -5.27
C ILE A 112 -28.44 -6.13 -5.94
N ILE A 113 -28.90 -4.96 -6.34
CA ILE A 113 -30.18 -4.76 -7.03
C ILE A 113 -29.90 -4.63 -8.54
N SER A 114 -30.68 -5.34 -9.33
CA SER A 114 -30.68 -5.22 -10.79
C SER A 114 -32.12 -5.09 -11.27
N ASN A 115 -32.40 -4.09 -12.11
CA ASN A 115 -33.75 -3.82 -12.63
C ASN A 115 -34.82 -3.72 -11.53
N GLY A 116 -34.46 -3.11 -10.37
CA GLY A 116 -35.35 -2.93 -9.25
C GLY A 116 -35.66 -4.18 -8.40
N THR A 117 -35.01 -5.29 -8.68
CA THR A 117 -35.14 -6.56 -7.92
C THR A 117 -33.82 -6.98 -7.32
N LEU A 118 -33.89 -7.66 -6.15
CA LEU A 118 -32.70 -8.29 -5.55
C LEU A 118 -32.16 -9.34 -6.52
N TRP A 119 -30.95 -9.11 -7.01
CA TRP A 119 -30.29 -10.00 -7.96
C TRP A 119 -29.33 -10.96 -7.25
N ASN A 120 -28.53 -10.45 -6.29
CA ASN A 120 -27.56 -11.24 -5.54
C ASN A 120 -27.27 -10.63 -4.17
N THR A 121 -26.68 -11.43 -3.30
CA THR A 121 -26.19 -11.00 -1.97
C THR A 121 -24.76 -11.46 -1.80
N ILE A 122 -23.89 -10.58 -1.29
CA ILE A 122 -22.51 -10.88 -0.93
C ILE A 122 -22.41 -10.87 0.59
N SER A 123 -21.87 -11.92 1.19
CA SER A 123 -21.61 -11.99 2.62
C SER A 123 -20.17 -11.55 2.90
N ILE A 124 -19.99 -10.54 3.75
CA ILE A 124 -18.67 -10.13 4.21
C ILE A 124 -18.53 -10.31 5.71
N ASN A 125 -17.36 -10.77 6.14
CA ASN A 125 -16.95 -10.79 7.53
C ASN A 125 -15.87 -9.73 7.73
N VAL A 126 -16.23 -8.63 8.40
CA VAL A 126 -15.30 -7.55 8.75
C VAL A 126 -14.62 -7.90 10.07
N GLN A 127 -13.32 -7.94 10.08
CA GLN A 127 -12.51 -8.18 11.24
C GLN A 127 -11.90 -6.87 11.77
N LEU A 128 -11.61 -6.82 13.05
CA LEU A 128 -10.86 -5.73 13.64
C LEU A 128 -9.48 -5.64 12.97
N ASP A 129 -9.11 -4.45 12.59
CA ASP A 129 -7.74 -4.14 12.25
C ASP A 129 -6.92 -4.07 13.55
N ASN A 130 -6.44 -5.22 14.00
CA ASN A 130 -5.58 -5.34 15.18
C ASN A 130 -4.13 -4.90 14.90
N HIS A 131 -3.92 -4.00 13.96
CA HIS A 131 -2.67 -3.26 13.89
C HIS A 131 -2.59 -2.23 15.03
N THR A 132 -2.95 -2.64 16.25
CA THR A 132 -2.35 -2.00 17.40
C THR A 132 -0.86 -2.20 17.21
N GLU A 133 -0.16 -1.13 16.83
CA GLU A 133 1.24 -1.03 17.16
C GLU A 133 1.32 -1.56 18.58
N VAL A 134 2.01 -2.69 18.75
CA VAL A 134 2.29 -3.21 20.09
C VAL A 134 3.16 -2.12 20.67
N GLY A 135 2.51 -1.14 21.28
CA GLY A 135 3.20 -0.17 22.12
C GLY A 135 4.06 -0.98 23.08
N PRO A 136 5.20 -0.46 23.51
CA PRO A 136 6.05 -1.16 24.45
C PRO A 136 5.17 -1.66 25.59
N PRO A 137 5.39 -2.89 26.12
CA PRO A 137 4.57 -3.50 27.18
C PRO A 137 4.33 -2.49 28.29
N ASP A 138 3.12 -2.45 28.83
CA ASP A 138 2.75 -1.56 29.92
C ASP A 138 3.83 -1.58 31.03
N GLY A 139 4.51 -0.46 31.24
CA GLY A 139 5.63 -0.33 32.15
C GLY A 139 6.95 0.14 31.51
N PHE A 140 7.04 0.13 30.18
CA PHE A 140 8.14 0.79 29.49
C PHE A 140 7.76 2.24 29.15
N VAL A 141 8.04 3.15 30.05
CA VAL A 141 8.07 4.58 29.74
C VAL A 141 9.40 4.81 29.04
N PHE A 142 9.41 4.86 27.72
CA PHE A 142 10.51 5.49 26.99
C PHE A 142 10.39 6.99 27.24
N GLU A 143 11.02 7.49 28.29
CA GLU A 143 11.45 8.88 28.25
C GLU A 143 12.56 8.91 27.19
N PRO A 144 12.36 9.55 26.03
CA PRO A 144 13.43 9.71 25.06
C PRO A 144 14.53 10.52 25.75
N ASP A 145 15.68 9.88 26.02
CA ASP A 145 16.84 10.63 26.49
C ASP A 145 17.13 11.69 25.42
N PRO A 146 17.00 12.99 25.76
CA PRO A 146 17.26 14.07 24.78
C PRO A 146 18.66 13.99 24.15
N ARG A 147 19.54 13.17 24.71
CA ARG A 147 20.88 12.91 24.21
C ARG A 147 20.93 11.80 23.15
N GLU A 148 20.00 10.83 23.18
CA GLU A 148 19.98 9.75 22.18
C GLU A 148 19.44 10.23 20.83
N THR A 149 18.39 11.04 20.81
CA THR A 149 17.85 11.62 19.56
C THR A 149 18.85 12.53 18.86
N GLN A 150 19.71 13.21 19.64
CA GLN A 150 20.77 14.05 19.06
C GLN A 150 21.94 13.21 18.51
N LYS A 151 22.22 12.06 19.12
CA LYS A 151 23.31 11.17 18.74
C LYS A 151 23.02 10.42 17.46
N GLU A 152 21.81 9.88 17.31
CA GLU A 152 21.38 9.20 16.06
C GLU A 152 21.37 10.14 14.85
N GLY A 153 20.90 11.36 15.01
CA GLY A 153 20.93 12.38 13.94
C GLY A 153 22.35 12.73 13.51
N VAL A 154 23.26 12.85 14.47
CA VAL A 154 24.67 13.19 14.23
C VAL A 154 25.41 12.01 13.59
N GLU A 155 25.18 10.77 14.04
CA GLU A 155 25.80 9.57 13.44
C GLU A 155 25.35 9.36 11.99
N ARG A 156 24.06 9.52 11.71
CA ARG A 156 23.52 9.43 10.33
C ARG A 156 24.08 10.53 9.44
N PHE A 157 24.23 11.74 9.97
CA PHE A 157 24.83 12.85 9.24
C PHE A 157 26.30 12.57 8.89
N PHE A 158 27.08 12.08 9.84
CA PHE A 158 28.49 11.72 9.61
C PHE A 158 28.64 10.55 8.64
N LEU A 159 27.76 9.55 8.72
CA LEU A 159 27.76 8.42 7.78
C LEU A 159 27.48 8.89 6.35
N SER A 160 26.47 9.73 6.18
CA SER A 160 26.10 10.30 4.87
C SER A 160 27.22 11.19 4.31
N ALA A 161 27.82 12.01 5.16
CA ALA A 161 28.95 12.87 4.79
C ALA A 161 30.19 12.04 4.40
N ALA A 162 30.49 10.96 5.12
CA ALA A 162 31.61 10.07 4.81
C ALA A 162 31.43 9.36 3.46
N ILE A 163 30.21 8.94 3.13
CA ILE A 163 29.89 8.31 1.83
C ILE A 163 30.05 9.33 0.69
N LEU A 164 29.55 10.55 0.86
CA LEU A 164 29.68 11.61 -0.14
C LEU A 164 31.13 12.02 -0.37
N LEU A 165 31.91 12.19 0.70
CA LEU A 165 33.34 12.55 0.60
C LEU A 165 34.16 11.42 -0.01
N GLY A 166 33.89 10.17 0.35
CA GLY A 166 34.55 9.01 -0.22
C GLY A 166 34.24 8.85 -1.73
N GLY A 167 32.99 9.08 -2.13
CA GLY A 167 32.57 9.08 -3.52
C GLY A 167 33.23 10.18 -4.35
N ALA A 168 33.29 11.41 -3.82
CA ALA A 168 33.94 12.53 -4.44
C ALA A 168 35.48 12.32 -4.61
N ALA A 169 36.13 11.79 -3.58
CA ALA A 169 37.56 11.47 -3.64
C ALA A 169 37.88 10.39 -4.69
N ALA A 170 37.00 9.38 -4.83
CA ALA A 170 37.14 8.35 -5.84
C ALA A 170 36.98 8.91 -7.27
N LEU A 171 36.02 9.81 -7.47
CA LEU A 171 35.79 10.47 -8.75
C LEU A 171 36.96 11.37 -9.14
N LEU A 172 37.50 12.16 -8.20
CA LEU A 172 38.66 13.01 -8.43
C LEU A 172 39.91 12.17 -8.81
N ARG A 173 40.11 11.01 -8.18
CA ARG A 173 41.23 10.13 -8.48
C ARG A 173 41.10 9.51 -9.87
N ILE A 174 39.89 9.18 -10.32
CA ILE A 174 39.64 8.66 -11.68
C ILE A 174 39.84 9.74 -12.72
N SER A 175 39.37 10.97 -12.43
CA SER A 175 39.57 12.12 -13.33
C SER A 175 41.06 12.47 -13.52
N ARG A 176 41.82 12.47 -12.45
CA ARG A 176 43.27 12.76 -12.46
C ARG A 176 44.08 11.70 -13.22
N ASN A 177 43.68 10.44 -13.18
CA ASN A 177 44.33 9.36 -13.90
C ASN A 177 44.05 9.42 -15.42
N LYS A 178 42.95 10.07 -15.85
CA LYS A 178 42.60 10.28 -17.25
C LYS A 178 43.40 11.43 -17.89
N SER A 179 43.71 12.48 -17.14
CA SER A 179 44.41 13.66 -17.65
C SER A 179 45.93 13.49 -17.70
N GLY A 180 46.49 12.43 -17.10
CA GLY A 180 47.92 12.13 -17.13
C GLY A 180 48.38 11.19 -18.27
N GLY A 181 47.48 10.79 -19.19
CA GLY A 181 47.73 9.80 -20.26
C GLY A 181 47.87 10.38 -21.68
N GLU A 182 47.84 11.70 -21.84
CA GLU A 182 48.04 12.33 -23.17
C GLU A 182 49.27 13.21 -23.18
N VAL A 183 50.43 12.61 -23.03
CA VAL A 183 51.73 13.20 -23.47
C VAL A 183 52.62 12.01 -23.85
N GLU A 184 52.51 11.57 -25.09
CA GLU A 184 53.58 11.02 -25.96
C GLU A 184 53.03 10.91 -27.37
#